data_6d67adc57bedd93739f2d9ce9231ed04
#
_entry.id   6d67adc57bedd93739f2d9ce9231ed04
#
_cell.length_a   1.000
_cell.length_b   1.000
_cell.length_c   1.000
_cell.angle_alpha   90.00
_cell.angle_beta   90.00
_cell.angle_gamma   90.00
#
_symmetry.space_group_name_H-M   'P 1'
#
loop_
_entity.id
_entity.type
_entity.pdbx_description
1 polymer ?
#
loop_
_entity_poly.entity_id
_entity_poly.type
_entity_poly.pdbx_seq_one_letter_code
_entity_poly.pdbx_strand_id
1 'polypeptide(L)'
;VDESGLLPVPPHVIGPTWRKRTSGEWYLPEYTLADDVVNWMFAYLTQPSGPRAGEPFIPTFEQFRFLTWWYAVDESGRFLYRNGTLRRLKGWGKDPLLAAMSLAELSGPVAFSHVEKGKAVGTPRASAWIQVAAVSQDQTRNTFSLFPAMASRRLREEYGLEIHRTLVYSEAGGVIEAVTSSPLALEGKRPTFVVLNETQWWLESNAGHEMAGVISGNVDKAAYGACRSLSICNAHRPGEESVAERDYEAYLAIQAGEAVDNGMLYDSLEAPADTPVSELAALAEDPEAYAEALNRLRRGVEIARGDAEWLDVDTIISSILDIRNPVTESRRKFLNQVNAVEDSWIAPREWDACRELSLRPLEKGDRVTLGFDGSKSNDWTALVACRVEDSALFVLRAWNPERHGGEVPREDVHAAVVSAFATYDVVAMRADVKEFEAYVDLWGERFGRKLKLKSDAKNPVRFDMRGRKKDFALAVEAFYDAVVERTVVHDGNPILRRHIVNAVRRPTNYEDLYTIGKATKDSKRKIDAAVCAVLAFGARQEFVTSKKNRGRGVVILK
;
A
#
# COMPACT_ATOMS: atom_id res chain seq x y z
N VAL A 1 -1.96 -12.03 20.07
CA VAL A 1 -1.33 -10.98 20.87
C VAL A 1 0.12 -10.95 20.43
N ASP A 2 0.60 -9.81 19.98
CA ASP A 2 2.02 -9.63 19.64
C ASP A 2 2.88 -9.54 20.92
N GLU A 3 4.21 -9.49 20.76
CA GLU A 3 5.16 -9.37 21.88
C GLU A 3 4.95 -8.10 22.73
N SER A 4 4.26 -7.09 22.20
CA SER A 4 3.91 -5.84 22.90
C SER A 4 2.60 -5.91 23.69
N GLY A 5 1.89 -7.04 23.69
CA GLY A 5 0.60 -7.25 24.39
C GLY A 5 -0.58 -6.56 23.69
N LEU A 6 -0.47 -6.31 22.39
CA LEU A 6 -1.54 -5.69 21.60
C LEU A 6 -2.38 -6.75 20.86
N LEU A 7 -3.65 -6.40 20.63
CA LEU A 7 -4.55 -7.22 19.82
C LEU A 7 -4.18 -7.12 18.33
N PRO A 8 -4.42 -8.20 17.54
CA PRO A 8 -4.27 -8.15 16.09
C PRO A 8 -5.12 -7.02 15.49
N VAL A 9 -4.54 -6.30 14.53
CA VAL A 9 -5.25 -5.25 13.79
C VAL A 9 -6.07 -5.91 12.68
N PRO A 10 -7.35 -5.56 12.50
CA PRO A 10 -8.14 -6.06 11.38
C PRO A 10 -7.48 -5.73 10.02
N PRO A 11 -7.60 -6.60 9.00
CA PRO A 11 -6.90 -6.42 7.73
C PRO A 11 -7.34 -5.22 6.90
N HIS A 12 -8.50 -4.63 7.22
CA HIS A 12 -9.06 -3.46 6.53
C HIS A 12 -8.64 -2.11 7.14
N VAL A 13 -7.76 -2.12 8.15
CA VAL A 13 -7.21 -0.90 8.76
C VAL A 13 -5.69 -0.94 8.80
N ILE A 14 -5.08 0.22 8.72
CA ILE A 14 -3.63 0.40 8.78
C ILE A 14 -3.32 1.55 9.74
N GLY A 15 -2.31 1.35 10.57
CA GLY A 15 -1.77 2.39 11.43
C GLY A 15 -1.87 2.09 12.92
N PRO A 16 -1.05 2.78 13.74
CA PRO A 16 -1.04 2.63 15.18
C PRO A 16 -2.35 3.10 15.84
N THR A 17 -3.08 4.00 15.17
CA THR A 17 -4.39 4.53 15.59
C THR A 17 -5.47 3.47 15.77
N TRP A 18 -5.29 2.28 15.17
CA TRP A 18 -6.24 1.17 15.22
C TRP A 18 -5.87 0.09 16.23
N ARG A 19 -4.72 0.22 16.89
CA ARG A 19 -4.25 -0.77 17.85
C ARG A 19 -4.99 -0.66 19.18
N LYS A 20 -5.27 -1.82 19.77
CA LYS A 20 -5.89 -1.95 21.10
C LYS A 20 -5.07 -2.86 21.97
N ARG A 21 -5.07 -2.59 23.26
CA ARG A 21 -4.54 -3.48 24.30
C ARG A 21 -5.49 -4.69 24.48
N THR A 22 -5.01 -5.73 25.12
CA THR A 22 -5.83 -6.89 25.49
C THR A 22 -6.99 -6.53 26.40
N SER A 23 -6.92 -5.41 27.14
CA SER A 23 -8.03 -4.83 27.90
C SER A 23 -9.16 -4.28 27.03
N GLY A 24 -8.96 -4.14 25.71
CA GLY A 24 -9.89 -3.48 24.78
C GLY A 24 -9.70 -1.97 24.67
N GLU A 25 -8.85 -1.38 25.50
CA GLU A 25 -8.51 0.04 25.44
C GLU A 25 -7.64 0.37 24.23
N TRP A 26 -7.79 1.59 23.70
CA TRP A 26 -6.94 2.07 22.64
C TRP A 26 -5.48 2.18 23.11
N TYR A 27 -4.56 1.71 22.27
CA TYR A 27 -3.14 1.93 22.48
C TYR A 27 -2.81 3.37 22.06
N LEU A 28 -2.28 4.15 22.98
CA LEU A 28 -1.95 5.57 22.77
C LEU A 28 -0.45 5.78 22.92
N PRO A 29 0.13 6.82 22.30
CA PRO A 29 1.51 7.21 22.53
C PRO A 29 1.68 7.70 23.97
N GLU A 30 2.87 7.60 24.52
CA GLU A 30 3.19 8.02 25.88
C GLU A 30 3.03 9.53 26.06
N TYR A 31 3.53 10.30 25.08
CA TYR A 31 3.40 11.75 25.05
C TYR A 31 2.79 12.21 23.73
N THR A 32 1.88 13.16 23.81
CA THR A 32 1.25 13.80 22.64
C THR A 32 0.85 15.23 22.97
N LEU A 33 0.92 16.12 21.96
CA LEU A 33 0.41 17.49 22.05
C LEU A 33 -1.05 17.60 21.61
N ALA A 34 -1.69 16.50 21.23
CA ALA A 34 -3.03 16.52 20.63
C ALA A 34 -4.10 17.10 21.54
N ASP A 35 -4.00 16.86 22.87
CA ASP A 35 -4.96 17.44 23.84
C ASP A 35 -4.97 18.97 23.74
N ASP A 36 -3.80 19.59 23.76
CA ASP A 36 -3.68 21.05 23.66
C ASP A 36 -4.11 21.58 22.29
N VAL A 37 -3.73 20.87 21.21
CA VAL A 37 -4.08 21.23 19.83
C VAL A 37 -5.60 21.15 19.62
N VAL A 38 -6.26 20.10 20.09
CA VAL A 38 -7.71 19.93 19.95
C VAL A 38 -8.49 20.91 20.83
N ASN A 39 -8.02 21.18 22.04
CA ASN A 39 -8.60 22.23 22.89
C ASN A 39 -8.48 23.61 22.25
N TRP A 40 -7.36 23.89 21.58
CA TRP A 40 -7.18 25.11 20.82
C TRP A 40 -8.13 25.15 19.60
N MET A 41 -8.24 24.04 18.83
CA MET A 41 -9.19 23.96 17.73
C MET A 41 -10.62 24.24 18.18
N PHE A 42 -11.04 23.64 19.30
CA PHE A 42 -12.37 23.88 19.87
C PHE A 42 -12.60 25.35 20.24
N ALA A 43 -11.58 26.02 20.79
CA ALA A 43 -11.69 27.40 21.27
C ALA A 43 -11.67 28.44 20.14
N TYR A 44 -11.03 28.15 19.01
CA TYR A 44 -10.70 29.12 17.97
C TYR A 44 -11.30 28.80 16.59
N LEU A 45 -11.68 27.56 16.33
CA LEU A 45 -12.19 27.14 15.01
C LEU A 45 -13.68 26.85 15.04
N THR A 46 -14.32 27.03 13.88
CA THR A 46 -15.73 26.72 13.66
C THR A 46 -15.91 25.70 12.54
N GLN A 47 -17.00 24.93 12.61
CA GLN A 47 -17.39 24.01 11.54
C GLN A 47 -17.66 24.78 10.25
N PRO A 48 -17.01 24.42 9.11
CA PRO A 48 -17.12 25.22 7.90
C PRO A 48 -18.43 25.04 7.14
N SER A 49 -19.13 23.93 7.34
CA SER A 49 -20.31 23.57 6.55
C SER A 49 -21.19 22.54 7.27
N GLY A 50 -22.32 22.22 6.64
CA GLY A 50 -23.29 21.24 7.14
C GLY A 50 -24.22 21.80 8.22
N PRO A 51 -25.02 20.95 8.87
CA PRO A 51 -26.01 21.35 9.88
C PRO A 51 -25.42 22.08 11.09
N ARG A 52 -24.13 21.83 11.36
CA ARG A 52 -23.39 22.41 12.49
C ARG A 52 -22.46 23.57 12.08
N ALA A 53 -22.65 24.13 10.89
CA ALA A 53 -21.86 25.28 10.41
C ALA A 53 -21.88 26.43 11.42
N GLY A 54 -20.68 26.95 11.75
CA GLY A 54 -20.52 28.04 12.74
C GLY A 54 -20.42 27.60 14.20
N GLU A 55 -20.74 26.33 14.53
CA GLU A 55 -20.44 25.76 15.85
C GLU A 55 -18.94 25.51 16.03
N PRO A 56 -18.44 25.39 17.29
CA PRO A 56 -17.05 25.01 17.52
C PRO A 56 -16.64 23.77 16.73
N PHE A 57 -15.43 23.78 16.16
CA PHE A 57 -14.87 22.62 15.47
C PHE A 57 -14.49 21.54 16.49
N ILE A 58 -15.13 20.40 16.38
CA ILE A 58 -14.84 19.21 17.20
C ILE A 58 -14.44 18.09 16.25
N PRO A 59 -13.20 17.61 16.29
CA PRO A 59 -12.81 16.42 15.52
C PRO A 59 -13.62 15.21 15.96
N THR A 60 -13.93 14.32 15.03
CA THR A 60 -14.51 13.03 15.37
C THR A 60 -13.52 12.18 16.20
N PHE A 61 -14.00 11.08 16.77
CA PHE A 61 -13.13 10.23 17.58
C PHE A 61 -11.98 9.59 16.75
N GLU A 62 -12.24 9.23 15.50
CA GLU A 62 -11.20 8.76 14.58
C GLU A 62 -10.21 9.87 14.23
N GLN A 63 -10.70 11.07 13.96
CA GLN A 63 -9.85 12.24 13.72
C GLN A 63 -9.00 12.58 14.94
N PHE A 64 -9.58 12.52 16.15
CA PHE A 64 -8.85 12.73 17.39
C PHE A 64 -7.74 11.69 17.61
N ARG A 65 -8.02 10.39 17.37
CA ARG A 65 -6.98 9.34 17.45
C ARG A 65 -5.86 9.58 16.43
N PHE A 66 -6.20 9.98 15.20
CA PHE A 66 -5.19 10.36 14.21
C PHE A 66 -4.33 11.53 14.69
N LEU A 67 -4.94 12.60 15.19
CA LEU A 67 -4.22 13.74 15.76
C LEU A 67 -3.34 13.32 16.94
N THR A 68 -3.82 12.42 17.81
CA THR A 68 -3.06 11.90 18.95
C THR A 68 -1.74 11.26 18.51
N TRP A 69 -1.75 10.46 17.43
CA TRP A 69 -0.54 9.87 16.88
C TRP A 69 0.27 10.85 16.04
N TRP A 70 -0.38 11.72 15.28
CA TRP A 70 0.33 12.73 14.48
C TRP A 70 1.13 13.70 15.35
N TYR A 71 0.58 14.12 16.48
CA TYR A 71 1.24 15.00 17.43
C TYR A 71 1.99 14.24 18.55
N ALA A 72 2.25 12.96 18.37
CA ALA A 72 3.05 12.17 19.31
C ALA A 72 4.51 12.63 19.33
N VAL A 73 5.07 12.75 20.52
CA VAL A 73 6.45 13.16 20.76
C VAL A 73 7.16 12.16 21.68
N ASP A 74 8.50 12.15 21.64
CA ASP A 74 9.32 11.45 22.62
C ASP A 74 9.54 12.33 23.88
N GLU A 75 10.24 11.80 24.88
CA GLU A 75 10.58 12.51 26.12
C GLU A 75 11.34 13.83 25.89
N SER A 76 12.08 13.95 24.78
CA SER A 76 12.82 15.14 24.40
C SER A 76 11.99 16.15 23.60
N GLY A 77 10.72 15.82 23.32
CA GLY A 77 9.80 16.64 22.55
C GLY A 77 9.98 16.52 21.03
N ARG A 78 10.71 15.53 20.54
CA ARG A 78 10.82 15.26 19.10
C ARG A 78 9.61 14.48 18.63
N PHE A 79 9.05 14.87 17.50
CA PHE A 79 7.94 14.13 16.88
C PHE A 79 8.36 12.72 16.49
N LEU A 80 7.51 11.75 16.82
CA LEU A 80 7.71 10.36 16.41
C LEU A 80 7.56 10.19 14.89
N TYR A 81 6.72 11.02 14.26
CA TYR A 81 6.44 10.96 12.83
C TYR A 81 6.79 12.28 12.14
N ARG A 82 7.62 12.18 11.12
CA ARG A 82 8.03 13.31 10.27
C ARG A 82 7.22 13.38 9.00
N ASN A 83 6.83 12.23 8.50
CA ASN A 83 6.00 12.07 7.29
C ASN A 83 4.77 11.28 7.65
N GLY A 84 3.63 11.59 7.00
CA GLY A 84 2.42 10.83 7.21
C GLY A 84 1.55 10.74 5.95
N THR A 85 0.71 9.71 5.92
CA THR A 85 -0.33 9.54 4.90
C THR A 85 -1.64 9.19 5.59
N LEU A 86 -2.67 10.01 5.36
CA LEU A 86 -4.04 9.79 5.80
C LEU A 86 -4.90 9.42 4.60
N ARG A 87 -5.24 8.13 4.49
CA ARG A 87 -6.05 7.59 3.41
C ARG A 87 -7.46 7.26 3.91
N ARG A 88 -8.46 7.95 3.40
CA ARG A 88 -9.89 7.78 3.75
C ARG A 88 -10.77 7.88 2.51
N LEU A 89 -11.97 7.35 2.59
CA LEU A 89 -12.95 7.44 1.52
C LEU A 89 -13.31 8.89 1.17
N LYS A 90 -13.91 9.10 0.00
CA LYS A 90 -14.37 10.44 -0.44
C LYS A 90 -15.46 10.97 0.49
N GLY A 91 -15.30 12.22 0.94
CA GLY A 91 -16.27 12.88 1.82
C GLY A 91 -16.05 12.68 3.32
N TRP A 92 -15.04 11.91 3.74
CA TRP A 92 -14.74 11.64 5.17
C TRP A 92 -14.35 12.89 5.99
N GLY A 93 -14.17 14.04 5.36
CA GLY A 93 -13.79 15.26 6.08
C GLY A 93 -12.29 15.51 6.15
N LYS A 94 -11.50 14.94 5.22
CA LYS A 94 -10.05 15.17 5.13
C LYS A 94 -9.71 16.66 4.98
N ASP A 95 -10.38 17.38 4.07
CA ASP A 95 -10.09 18.80 3.82
C ASP A 95 -10.41 19.70 5.02
N PRO A 96 -11.57 19.58 5.71
CA PRO A 96 -11.81 20.33 6.95
C PRO A 96 -10.80 20.01 8.05
N LEU A 97 -10.44 18.75 8.26
CA LEU A 97 -9.42 18.36 9.24
C LEU A 97 -8.08 19.01 8.91
N LEU A 98 -7.68 18.98 7.63
CA LEU A 98 -6.45 19.56 7.15
C LEU A 98 -6.39 21.06 7.30
N ALA A 99 -7.52 21.75 7.00
CA ALA A 99 -7.61 23.18 7.20
C ALA A 99 -7.52 23.52 8.70
N ALA A 100 -8.15 22.74 9.58
CA ALA A 100 -8.03 22.88 11.03
C ALA A 100 -6.58 22.67 11.50
N MET A 101 -5.90 21.64 11.02
CA MET A 101 -4.49 21.38 11.32
C MET A 101 -3.59 22.53 10.82
N SER A 102 -3.84 23.05 9.60
CA SER A 102 -3.07 24.16 9.04
C SER A 102 -3.21 25.44 9.88
N LEU A 103 -4.41 25.74 10.36
CA LEU A 103 -4.63 26.88 11.27
C LEU A 103 -4.01 26.65 12.65
N ALA A 104 -4.05 25.42 13.16
CA ALA A 104 -3.38 25.06 14.41
C ALA A 104 -1.85 25.15 14.26
N GLU A 105 -1.28 24.68 13.16
CA GLU A 105 0.17 24.83 12.89
C GLU A 105 0.59 26.29 12.73
N LEU A 106 -0.32 27.17 12.28
CA LEU A 106 -0.07 28.60 12.16
C LEU A 106 -0.01 29.29 13.52
N SER A 107 -0.94 28.99 14.43
CA SER A 107 -1.15 29.78 15.64
C SER A 107 -1.39 28.96 16.90
N GLY A 108 -1.54 27.64 16.79
CA GLY A 108 -1.85 26.75 17.91
C GLY A 108 -0.62 26.17 18.61
N PRO A 109 -0.83 25.43 19.69
CA PRO A 109 0.23 24.88 20.55
C PRO A 109 0.83 23.60 19.97
N VAL A 110 1.43 23.67 18.79
CA VAL A 110 1.95 22.53 18.00
C VAL A 110 3.42 22.23 18.21
N ALA A 111 4.14 23.04 18.99
CA ALA A 111 5.52 22.79 19.35
C ALA A 111 5.62 22.33 20.82
N PHE A 112 6.49 21.36 21.09
CA PHE A 112 6.72 20.90 22.45
C PHE A 112 7.37 21.98 23.30
N SER A 113 6.88 22.19 24.50
CA SER A 113 7.45 23.09 25.50
C SER A 113 8.14 22.30 26.62
N HIS A 114 7.39 21.49 27.36
CA HIS A 114 7.86 20.69 28.50
C HIS A 114 6.87 19.57 28.83
N VAL A 115 7.23 18.74 29.80
CA VAL A 115 6.30 17.76 30.39
C VAL A 115 5.81 18.28 31.73
N GLU A 116 4.49 18.38 31.91
CA GLU A 116 3.85 18.72 33.18
C GLU A 116 2.93 17.58 33.63
N LYS A 117 3.14 17.09 34.87
CA LYS A 117 2.32 15.99 35.45
C LYS A 117 2.13 14.78 34.54
N GLY A 118 3.21 14.41 33.80
CA GLY A 118 3.21 13.27 32.90
C GLY A 118 2.54 13.52 31.54
N LYS A 119 2.18 14.76 31.21
CA LYS A 119 1.63 15.15 29.91
C LYS A 119 2.57 16.12 29.19
N ALA A 120 2.72 15.94 27.89
CA ALA A 120 3.41 16.92 27.06
C ALA A 120 2.56 18.18 26.93
N VAL A 121 3.20 19.32 27.06
CA VAL A 121 2.57 20.64 26.94
C VAL A 121 3.05 21.32 25.67
N GLY A 122 2.11 21.82 24.88
CA GLY A 122 2.36 22.50 23.62
C GLY A 122 2.54 24.01 23.77
N THR A 123 3.22 24.61 22.80
CA THR A 123 3.38 26.06 22.64
C THR A 123 3.28 26.43 21.15
N PRO A 124 2.84 27.65 20.80
CA PRO A 124 2.89 28.10 19.41
C PRO A 124 4.30 28.19 18.86
N ARG A 125 4.47 28.00 17.55
CA ARG A 125 5.76 28.21 16.87
C ARG A 125 6.01 29.71 16.65
N ALA A 126 7.23 30.15 16.87
CA ALA A 126 7.62 31.56 16.68
C ALA A 126 7.57 32.03 15.22
N SER A 127 7.74 31.12 14.26
CA SER A 127 7.74 31.41 12.81
C SER A 127 7.14 30.22 12.07
N ALA A 128 5.83 30.18 12.00
CA ALA A 128 5.11 29.11 11.34
C ALA A 128 5.03 29.36 9.82
N TRP A 129 5.46 28.40 9.02
CA TRP A 129 5.31 28.45 7.57
C TRP A 129 4.67 27.17 7.06
N ILE A 130 3.42 27.27 6.68
CA ILE A 130 2.62 26.15 6.24
C ILE A 130 2.44 26.21 4.71
N GLN A 131 2.65 25.10 4.03
CA GLN A 131 2.42 24.99 2.60
C GLN A 131 1.32 23.96 2.32
N VAL A 132 0.28 24.39 1.58
CA VAL A 132 -0.74 23.49 1.04
C VAL A 132 -0.42 23.27 -0.42
N ALA A 133 0.16 22.11 -0.72
CA ALA A 133 0.63 21.73 -2.04
C ALA A 133 -0.38 20.83 -2.76
N ALA A 134 -0.61 21.09 -4.05
CA ALA A 134 -1.42 20.26 -4.94
C ALA A 134 -0.96 20.38 -6.39
N VAL A 135 -1.26 19.38 -7.22
CA VAL A 135 -0.92 19.39 -8.66
C VAL A 135 -1.87 20.27 -9.49
N SER A 136 -2.95 20.80 -8.90
CA SER A 136 -3.82 21.75 -9.56
C SER A 136 -4.27 22.89 -8.61
N GLN A 137 -4.53 24.07 -9.20
CA GLN A 137 -5.03 25.23 -8.44
C GLN A 137 -6.41 24.98 -7.82
N ASP A 138 -7.26 24.19 -8.47
CA ASP A 138 -8.60 23.90 -7.95
C ASP A 138 -8.55 23.09 -6.66
N GLN A 139 -7.59 22.16 -6.54
CA GLN A 139 -7.41 21.38 -5.30
C GLN A 139 -6.96 22.26 -4.13
N THR A 140 -6.00 23.17 -4.34
CA THR A 140 -5.60 24.12 -3.28
C THR A 140 -6.73 25.08 -2.93
N ARG A 141 -7.51 25.54 -3.95
CA ARG A 141 -8.65 26.41 -3.73
C ARG A 141 -9.72 25.77 -2.83
N ASN A 142 -9.97 24.47 -2.95
CA ASN A 142 -10.92 23.77 -2.09
C ASN A 142 -10.53 23.90 -0.60
N THR A 143 -9.27 23.67 -0.25
CA THR A 143 -8.78 23.84 1.12
C THR A 143 -8.84 25.31 1.56
N PHE A 144 -8.37 26.24 0.70
CA PHE A 144 -8.36 27.67 1.04
C PHE A 144 -9.75 28.27 1.22
N SER A 145 -10.77 27.75 0.54
CA SER A 145 -12.16 28.17 0.69
C SER A 145 -12.74 27.86 2.08
N LEU A 146 -12.12 26.95 2.82
CA LEU A 146 -12.56 26.57 4.18
C LEU A 146 -12.06 27.55 5.25
N PHE A 147 -10.89 28.17 5.08
CA PHE A 147 -10.31 29.04 6.10
C PHE A 147 -11.23 30.19 6.53
N PRO A 148 -11.92 30.92 5.63
CA PRO A 148 -12.84 31.98 6.03
C PRO A 148 -14.00 31.52 6.92
N ALA A 149 -14.50 30.30 6.68
CA ALA A 149 -15.58 29.71 7.46
C ALA A 149 -15.08 29.09 8.77
N MET A 150 -13.82 28.58 8.79
CA MET A 150 -13.26 27.90 9.96
C MET A 150 -12.61 28.85 10.97
N ALA A 151 -11.99 29.94 10.51
CA ALA A 151 -11.39 30.93 11.40
C ALA A 151 -12.46 31.75 12.12
N SER A 152 -12.71 31.48 13.40
CA SER A 152 -13.64 32.23 14.21
C SER A 152 -13.26 33.71 14.28
N ARG A 153 -14.21 34.55 14.65
CA ARG A 153 -13.93 35.99 14.90
C ARG A 153 -12.85 36.17 15.95
N ARG A 154 -12.90 35.38 17.03
CA ARG A 154 -11.88 35.39 18.10
C ARG A 154 -10.48 35.09 17.54
N LEU A 155 -10.31 34.04 16.70
CA LEU A 155 -9.05 33.72 16.10
C LEU A 155 -8.47 34.87 15.28
N ARG A 156 -9.31 35.49 14.45
CA ARG A 156 -8.90 36.60 13.59
C ARG A 156 -8.45 37.83 14.38
N GLU A 157 -9.19 38.17 15.43
CA GLU A 157 -8.91 39.36 16.27
C GLU A 157 -7.70 39.13 17.16
N GLU A 158 -7.56 37.93 17.78
CA GLU A 158 -6.50 37.67 18.75
C GLU A 158 -5.12 37.43 18.07
N TYR A 159 -5.11 36.81 16.89
CA TYR A 159 -3.87 36.51 16.14
C TYR A 159 -3.66 37.42 14.92
N GLY A 160 -4.49 38.41 14.69
CA GLY A 160 -4.37 39.31 13.55
C GLY A 160 -4.37 38.56 12.21
N LEU A 161 -5.36 37.68 11.99
CA LEU A 161 -5.37 36.86 10.77
C LEU A 161 -5.95 37.61 9.58
N GLU A 162 -5.16 37.73 8.51
CA GLU A 162 -5.59 38.17 7.18
C GLU A 162 -5.71 36.95 6.25
N ILE A 163 -6.94 36.69 5.76
CA ILE A 163 -7.26 35.55 4.93
C ILE A 163 -7.52 36.00 3.49
N HIS A 164 -6.62 35.60 2.58
CA HIS A 164 -6.72 35.82 1.13
C HIS A 164 -7.01 34.51 0.37
N ARG A 165 -7.19 34.59 -0.93
CA ARG A 165 -7.52 33.44 -1.79
C ARG A 165 -6.50 32.30 -1.79
N THR A 166 -5.21 32.62 -1.63
CA THR A 166 -4.09 31.68 -1.72
C THR A 166 -3.07 31.85 -0.60
N LEU A 167 -3.39 32.69 0.38
CA LEU A 167 -2.47 33.10 1.41
C LEU A 167 -3.23 33.47 2.68
N VAL A 168 -2.73 33.04 3.83
CA VAL A 168 -3.22 33.47 5.15
C VAL A 168 -2.02 33.99 5.93
N TYR A 169 -2.08 35.20 6.44
CA TYR A 169 -1.08 35.80 7.31
C TYR A 169 -1.56 35.84 8.76
N SER A 170 -0.63 35.74 9.68
CA SER A 170 -0.82 36.08 11.08
C SER A 170 0.14 37.21 11.48
N GLU A 171 -0.33 38.21 12.18
CA GLU A 171 0.53 39.26 12.73
C GLU A 171 1.59 38.73 13.70
N ALA A 172 1.36 37.55 14.27
CA ALA A 172 2.35 36.84 15.08
C ALA A 172 3.55 36.27 14.25
N GLY A 173 3.56 36.48 12.92
CA GLY A 173 4.69 36.16 12.05
C GLY A 173 4.62 34.80 11.35
N GLY A 174 3.41 34.25 11.17
CA GLY A 174 3.20 33.00 10.45
C GLY A 174 2.49 33.17 9.10
N VAL A 175 2.59 32.18 8.22
CA VAL A 175 1.97 32.17 6.90
C VAL A 175 1.48 30.78 6.50
N ILE A 176 0.29 30.71 5.86
CA ILE A 176 -0.15 29.56 5.08
C ILE A 176 -0.19 29.97 3.61
N GLU A 177 0.52 29.28 2.74
CA GLU A 177 0.53 29.56 1.31
C GLU A 177 0.07 28.36 0.48
N ALA A 178 -0.63 28.63 -0.63
CA ALA A 178 -0.95 27.65 -1.63
C ALA A 178 0.25 27.47 -2.58
N VAL A 179 0.62 26.20 -2.84
CA VAL A 179 1.70 25.86 -3.79
C VAL A 179 1.14 24.92 -4.85
N THR A 180 1.32 25.29 -6.12
CA THR A 180 0.86 24.49 -7.25
C THR A 180 1.91 24.39 -8.32
N SER A 181 2.09 23.17 -8.86
CA SER A 181 2.75 22.81 -10.14
C SER A 181 4.16 23.40 -10.42
N SER A 182 4.88 23.93 -9.43
CA SER A 182 6.24 24.43 -9.66
C SER A 182 7.19 23.86 -8.61
N PRO A 183 7.89 22.76 -8.90
CA PRO A 183 8.92 22.20 -8.02
C PRO A 183 9.98 23.24 -7.63
N LEU A 184 10.41 24.07 -8.59
CA LEU A 184 11.39 25.15 -8.37
C LEU A 184 10.90 26.21 -7.36
N ALA A 185 9.60 26.45 -7.26
CA ALA A 185 9.04 27.37 -6.27
C ALA A 185 9.11 26.84 -4.84
N LEU A 186 9.27 25.54 -4.66
CA LEU A 186 9.43 24.86 -3.38
C LEU A 186 10.89 24.71 -2.97
N GLU A 187 11.83 24.76 -3.93
CA GLU A 187 13.24 24.50 -3.67
C GLU A 187 13.85 25.57 -2.76
N GLY A 188 14.63 25.14 -1.77
CA GLY A 188 15.30 26.04 -0.83
C GLY A 188 14.43 26.66 0.25
N LYS A 189 13.11 26.48 0.22
CA LYS A 189 12.20 26.93 1.26
C LYS A 189 12.36 26.11 2.55
N ARG A 190 11.96 26.69 3.68
CA ARG A 190 12.04 26.06 5.02
C ARG A 190 10.67 26.08 5.70
N PRO A 191 9.66 25.40 5.14
CA PRO A 191 8.36 25.31 5.78
C PRO A 191 8.46 24.54 7.11
N THR A 192 7.51 24.77 7.99
CA THR A 192 7.35 24.00 9.23
C THR A 192 6.36 22.84 9.08
N PHE A 193 5.40 23.00 8.17
CA PHE A 193 4.43 21.96 7.85
C PHE A 193 4.06 22.02 6.35
N VAL A 194 4.06 20.88 5.70
CA VAL A 194 3.65 20.76 4.29
C VAL A 194 2.54 19.74 4.16
N VAL A 195 1.46 20.16 3.54
CA VAL A 195 0.36 19.28 3.19
C VAL A 195 0.41 18.97 1.71
N LEU A 196 0.37 17.67 1.38
CA LEU A 196 0.24 17.18 0.03
C LEU A 196 -1.22 16.73 -0.18
N ASN A 197 -1.99 17.56 -0.88
CA ASN A 197 -3.42 17.33 -1.05
C ASN A 197 -3.71 16.43 -2.26
N GLU A 198 -4.55 15.38 -2.07
CA GLU A 198 -5.02 14.45 -3.10
C GLU A 198 -3.87 13.75 -3.84
N THR A 199 -2.92 13.17 -3.09
CA THR A 199 -1.68 12.56 -3.63
C THR A 199 -1.92 11.37 -4.55
N GLN A 200 -3.11 10.78 -4.61
CA GLN A 200 -3.48 9.78 -5.61
C GLN A 200 -3.53 10.34 -7.05
N TRP A 201 -3.48 11.67 -7.22
CA TRP A 201 -3.42 12.35 -8.51
C TRP A 201 -2.04 12.94 -8.82
N TRP A 202 -1.06 12.76 -7.92
CA TRP A 202 0.30 13.25 -8.13
C TRP A 202 1.11 12.22 -8.91
N LEU A 203 1.21 12.45 -10.22
CA LEU A 203 1.86 11.57 -11.18
C LEU A 203 3.15 12.21 -11.73
N GLU A 204 3.97 11.41 -12.41
CA GLU A 204 5.13 11.93 -13.13
C GLU A 204 4.71 12.93 -14.23
N SER A 205 3.61 12.63 -14.93
CA SER A 205 3.09 13.44 -16.05
C SER A 205 2.64 14.86 -15.66
N ASN A 206 2.39 15.12 -14.38
CA ASN A 206 1.98 16.44 -13.88
C ASN A 206 2.95 17.03 -12.85
N ALA A 207 4.23 16.61 -12.90
CA ALA A 207 5.29 17.00 -11.98
C ALA A 207 5.05 16.64 -10.49
N GLY A 208 4.06 15.77 -10.19
CA GLY A 208 3.73 15.37 -8.84
C GLY A 208 4.89 14.67 -8.14
N HIS A 209 5.63 13.80 -8.86
CA HIS A 209 6.81 13.11 -8.31
C HIS A 209 7.93 14.08 -7.95
N GLU A 210 8.22 15.04 -8.83
CA GLU A 210 9.25 16.04 -8.61
C GLU A 210 8.90 16.93 -7.41
N MET A 211 7.63 17.40 -7.32
CA MET A 211 7.15 18.17 -6.17
C MET A 211 7.29 17.37 -4.86
N ALA A 212 6.89 16.11 -4.84
CA ALA A 212 7.03 15.25 -3.66
C ALA A 212 8.50 15.06 -3.27
N GLY A 213 9.40 14.89 -4.24
CA GLY A 213 10.84 14.79 -4.03
C GLY A 213 11.44 16.05 -3.39
N VAL A 214 11.08 17.24 -3.88
CA VAL A 214 11.53 18.52 -3.30
C VAL A 214 10.99 18.70 -1.89
N ILE A 215 9.71 18.37 -1.63
CA ILE A 215 9.11 18.46 -0.30
C ILE A 215 9.84 17.53 0.67
N SER A 216 10.09 16.26 0.28
CA SER A 216 10.85 15.32 1.11
C SER A 216 12.24 15.85 1.43
N GLY A 217 12.97 16.39 0.44
CA GLY A 217 14.27 17.00 0.65
C GLY A 217 14.23 18.22 1.60
N ASN A 218 13.15 19.00 1.59
CA ASN A 218 12.98 20.12 2.52
C ASN A 218 12.69 19.63 3.97
N VAL A 219 11.89 18.55 4.11
CA VAL A 219 11.63 17.90 5.40
C VAL A 219 12.94 17.35 5.99
N ASP A 220 13.76 16.70 5.16
CA ASP A 220 15.01 16.07 5.59
C ASP A 220 16.09 17.09 6.01
N LYS A 221 16.13 18.26 5.37
CA LYS A 221 17.04 19.37 5.71
C LYS A 221 16.66 20.10 6.99
N ALA A 222 15.42 19.96 7.46
CA ALA A 222 14.95 20.69 8.63
C ALA A 222 15.64 20.19 9.89
N ALA A 223 16.36 21.10 10.57
CA ALA A 223 17.05 20.79 11.81
C ALA A 223 16.07 20.31 12.88
N TYR A 224 16.45 19.27 13.61
CA TYR A 224 15.67 18.70 14.72
C TYR A 224 14.25 18.25 14.36
N GLY A 225 13.98 17.92 13.08
CA GLY A 225 12.64 17.53 12.64
C GLY A 225 11.62 18.68 12.67
N ALA A 226 12.09 19.91 12.50
CA ALA A 226 11.24 21.11 12.56
C ALA A 226 10.19 21.19 11.42
N CYS A 227 10.42 20.50 10.31
CA CYS A 227 9.46 20.37 9.21
C CYS A 227 8.83 18.98 9.20
N ARG A 228 7.52 18.94 8.98
CA ARG A 228 6.76 17.69 8.78
C ARG A 228 5.89 17.77 7.54
N SER A 229 5.63 16.62 6.91
CA SER A 229 4.74 16.55 5.74
C SER A 229 3.61 15.54 5.95
N LEU A 230 2.42 15.88 5.47
CA LEU A 230 1.24 15.03 5.54
C LEU A 230 0.58 14.91 4.16
N SER A 231 0.58 13.70 3.62
CA SER A 231 -0.19 13.34 2.42
C SER A 231 -1.63 13.01 2.82
N ILE A 232 -2.61 13.59 2.10
CA ILE A 232 -3.99 13.14 2.19
C ILE A 232 -4.47 12.59 0.85
N CYS A 233 -5.17 11.47 0.88
CA CYS A 233 -5.62 10.80 -0.32
C CYS A 233 -6.86 9.93 -0.10
N ASN A 234 -7.50 9.56 -1.20
CA ASN A 234 -8.35 8.38 -1.30
C ASN A 234 -7.47 7.19 -1.74
N ALA A 235 -8.06 5.99 -1.84
CA ALA A 235 -7.36 4.86 -2.44
C ALA A 235 -6.83 5.23 -3.84
N HIS A 236 -5.58 4.92 -4.09
CA HIS A 236 -4.92 5.17 -5.38
C HIS A 236 -5.37 4.12 -6.41
N ARG A 237 -5.12 4.42 -7.68
CA ARG A 237 -5.23 3.44 -8.76
C ARG A 237 -3.92 2.69 -8.86
N PRO A 238 -3.92 1.37 -8.65
CA PRO A 238 -2.70 0.59 -8.72
C PRO A 238 -2.01 0.74 -10.08
N GLY A 239 -0.69 1.05 -10.06
CA GLY A 239 0.21 1.14 -11.20
C GLY A 239 0.13 2.39 -12.04
N GLU A 240 -0.55 3.41 -11.59
CA GLU A 240 -0.36 4.77 -12.08
C GLU A 240 0.88 5.41 -11.45
N GLU A 241 1.51 4.73 -10.49
CA GLU A 241 2.68 5.19 -9.74
C GLU A 241 2.48 6.56 -9.08
N SER A 242 1.25 6.84 -8.64
CA SER A 242 0.98 8.08 -7.94
C SER A 242 1.80 8.17 -6.65
N VAL A 243 1.99 9.39 -6.12
CA VAL A 243 2.67 9.58 -4.82
C VAL A 243 1.97 8.78 -3.72
N ALA A 244 0.62 8.72 -3.72
CA ALA A 244 -0.12 7.87 -2.77
C ALA A 244 0.20 6.37 -2.91
N GLU A 245 0.43 5.87 -4.12
CA GLU A 245 0.85 4.49 -4.35
C GLU A 245 2.26 4.25 -3.82
N ARG A 246 3.19 5.17 -4.08
CA ARG A 246 4.57 5.11 -3.57
C ARG A 246 4.63 5.17 -2.05
N ASP A 247 3.82 6.03 -1.41
CA ASP A 247 3.71 6.09 0.05
C ASP A 247 3.21 4.75 0.62
N TYR A 248 2.23 4.14 -0.03
CA TYR A 248 1.71 2.84 0.39
C TYR A 248 2.74 1.71 0.23
N GLU A 249 3.46 1.67 -0.89
CA GLU A 249 4.53 0.70 -1.12
C GLU A 249 5.71 0.88 -0.15
N ALA A 250 6.09 2.13 0.15
CA ALA A 250 7.11 2.43 1.15
C ALA A 250 6.69 1.93 2.54
N TYR A 251 5.44 2.17 2.94
CA TYR A 251 4.90 1.63 4.18
C TYR A 251 4.97 0.10 4.22
N LEU A 252 4.55 -0.59 3.16
CA LEU A 252 4.61 -2.06 3.09
C LEU A 252 6.05 -2.58 3.18
N ALA A 253 7.01 -1.91 2.52
CA ALA A 253 8.43 -2.27 2.58
C ALA A 253 9.02 -2.09 3.99
N ILE A 254 8.61 -1.04 4.71
CA ILE A 254 8.99 -0.83 6.12
C ILE A 254 8.43 -1.96 7.00
N GLN A 255 7.14 -2.30 6.84
CA GLN A 255 6.51 -3.38 7.61
C GLN A 255 7.13 -4.76 7.33
N ALA A 256 7.63 -4.97 6.12
CA ALA A 256 8.34 -6.19 5.73
C ALA A 256 9.81 -6.22 6.20
N GLY A 257 10.33 -5.15 6.80
CA GLY A 257 11.75 -5.03 7.16
C GLY A 257 12.69 -4.84 5.97
N GLU A 258 12.14 -4.52 4.79
CA GLU A 258 12.90 -4.30 3.55
C GLU A 258 13.40 -2.86 3.39
N ALA A 259 12.83 -1.94 4.15
CA ALA A 259 13.21 -0.53 4.20
C ALA A 259 13.36 -0.05 5.64
N VAL A 260 14.20 0.95 5.84
CA VAL A 260 14.39 1.57 7.16
C VAL A 260 13.16 2.40 7.50
N ASP A 261 12.65 2.25 8.73
CA ASP A 261 11.59 3.13 9.24
C ASP A 261 12.18 4.51 9.52
N ASN A 262 11.73 5.49 8.75
CA ASN A 262 12.13 6.89 8.85
C ASN A 262 11.13 7.76 9.65
N GLY A 263 10.24 7.15 10.41
CA GLY A 263 9.17 7.82 11.14
C GLY A 263 7.98 8.14 10.25
N MET A 264 7.51 7.19 9.45
CA MET A 264 6.33 7.31 8.60
C MET A 264 5.06 6.87 9.35
N LEU A 265 4.09 7.77 9.48
CA LEU A 265 2.73 7.44 9.92
C LEU A 265 1.87 7.12 8.70
N TYR A 266 1.41 5.89 8.56
CA TYR A 266 0.39 5.55 7.55
C TYR A 266 -0.90 5.18 8.27
N ASP A 267 -1.99 5.90 7.96
CA ASP A 267 -3.30 5.67 8.59
C ASP A 267 -4.38 5.49 7.53
N SER A 268 -5.05 4.35 7.57
CA SER A 268 -6.08 4.00 6.59
C SER A 268 -7.21 3.19 7.22
N LEU A 269 -8.42 3.45 6.71
CA LEU A 269 -9.62 2.65 6.94
C LEU A 269 -10.25 2.36 5.58
N GLU A 270 -10.50 1.10 5.27
CA GLU A 270 -11.18 0.67 4.05
C GLU A 270 -12.29 -0.34 4.37
N ALA A 271 -13.19 -0.58 3.43
CA ALA A 271 -14.15 -1.67 3.57
C ALA A 271 -13.43 -3.03 3.60
N PRO A 272 -14.00 -4.04 4.29
CA PRO A 272 -13.50 -5.41 4.20
C PRO A 272 -13.36 -5.88 2.75
N ALA A 273 -12.33 -6.66 2.47
CA ALA A 273 -12.00 -7.10 1.11
C ALA A 273 -13.13 -7.91 0.43
N ASP A 274 -13.94 -8.59 1.24
CA ASP A 274 -15.09 -9.40 0.79
C ASP A 274 -16.39 -8.60 0.58
N THR A 275 -16.33 -7.26 0.66
CA THR A 275 -17.50 -6.40 0.41
C THR A 275 -17.93 -6.54 -1.06
N PRO A 276 -19.16 -7.05 -1.34
CA PRO A 276 -19.60 -7.31 -2.71
C PRO A 276 -19.95 -5.99 -3.43
N VAL A 277 -19.58 -5.89 -4.71
CA VAL A 277 -19.99 -4.80 -5.61
C VAL A 277 -20.41 -5.40 -6.97
N SER A 278 -19.45 -5.94 -7.71
CA SER A 278 -19.70 -6.59 -9.03
C SER A 278 -20.56 -7.83 -8.91
N GLU A 279 -20.46 -8.55 -7.83
CA GLU A 279 -21.19 -9.79 -7.55
C GLU A 279 -22.70 -9.58 -7.45
N LEU A 280 -23.15 -8.37 -7.07
CA LEU A 280 -24.57 -8.04 -6.97
C LEU A 280 -25.32 -8.20 -8.30
N ALA A 281 -24.69 -7.87 -9.42
CA ALA A 281 -25.30 -8.02 -10.74
C ALA A 281 -25.61 -9.49 -11.08
N ALA A 282 -24.73 -10.41 -10.69
CA ALA A 282 -24.91 -11.85 -10.92
C ALA A 282 -26.00 -12.48 -10.02
N LEU A 283 -26.36 -11.81 -8.92
CA LEU A 283 -27.38 -12.28 -7.97
C LEU A 283 -28.77 -11.70 -8.24
N ALA A 284 -28.96 -10.92 -9.30
CA ALA A 284 -30.22 -10.22 -9.60
C ALA A 284 -31.42 -11.15 -9.75
N GLU A 285 -31.22 -12.42 -10.16
CA GLU A 285 -32.28 -13.43 -10.34
C GLU A 285 -32.62 -14.19 -9.04
N ASP A 286 -31.81 -14.03 -7.97
CA ASP A 286 -32.03 -14.63 -6.65
C ASP A 286 -32.28 -13.53 -5.61
N PRO A 287 -33.52 -13.20 -5.28
CA PRO A 287 -33.85 -12.08 -4.39
C PRO A 287 -33.30 -12.23 -2.97
N GLU A 288 -33.16 -13.46 -2.46
CA GLU A 288 -32.67 -13.73 -1.10
C GLU A 288 -31.14 -13.52 -1.05
N ALA A 289 -30.40 -14.11 -1.98
CA ALA A 289 -28.96 -13.92 -2.14
C ALA A 289 -28.59 -12.46 -2.44
N TYR A 290 -29.39 -11.77 -3.27
CA TYR A 290 -29.22 -10.35 -3.55
C TYR A 290 -29.39 -9.50 -2.30
N ALA A 291 -30.43 -9.74 -1.49
CA ALA A 291 -30.68 -8.99 -0.26
C ALA A 291 -29.56 -9.20 0.76
N GLU A 292 -29.04 -10.42 0.88
CA GLU A 292 -27.89 -10.70 1.76
C GLU A 292 -26.63 -9.97 1.28
N ALA A 293 -26.32 -10.01 -0.01
CA ALA A 293 -25.19 -9.32 -0.59
C ALA A 293 -25.31 -7.79 -0.43
N LEU A 294 -26.52 -7.23 -0.60
CA LEU A 294 -26.78 -5.80 -0.37
C LEU A 294 -26.56 -5.41 1.10
N ASN A 295 -26.95 -6.26 2.05
CA ASN A 295 -26.67 -6.05 3.47
C ASN A 295 -25.18 -6.11 3.78
N ARG A 296 -24.41 -6.97 3.11
CA ARG A 296 -22.95 -7.02 3.21
C ARG A 296 -22.31 -5.77 2.62
N LEU A 297 -22.80 -5.27 1.48
CA LEU A 297 -22.36 -4.00 0.91
C LEU A 297 -22.60 -2.85 1.89
N ARG A 298 -23.81 -2.77 2.48
CA ARG A 298 -24.16 -1.76 3.50
C ARG A 298 -23.14 -1.77 4.65
N ARG A 299 -22.88 -2.93 5.23
CA ARG A 299 -21.88 -3.06 6.31
C ARG A 299 -20.48 -2.64 5.85
N GLY A 300 -20.08 -2.97 4.63
CA GLY A 300 -18.81 -2.52 4.07
C GLY A 300 -18.70 -1.00 3.96
N VAL A 301 -19.77 -0.33 3.51
CA VAL A 301 -19.84 1.15 3.45
C VAL A 301 -19.80 1.76 4.85
N GLU A 302 -20.54 1.21 5.81
CA GLU A 302 -20.54 1.65 7.20
C GLU A 302 -19.15 1.56 7.84
N ILE A 303 -18.44 0.45 7.60
CA ILE A 303 -17.06 0.27 8.07
C ILE A 303 -16.14 1.31 7.43
N ALA A 304 -16.16 1.46 6.10
CA ALA A 304 -15.29 2.38 5.39
C ALA A 304 -15.57 3.85 5.75
N ARG A 305 -16.84 4.20 6.02
CA ARG A 305 -17.27 5.51 6.49
C ARG A 305 -16.71 5.82 7.88
N GLY A 306 -16.60 4.79 8.73
CA GLY A 306 -16.24 4.96 10.13
C GLY A 306 -17.22 5.89 10.87
N ASP A 307 -16.70 6.83 11.63
CA ASP A 307 -17.47 7.79 12.40
C ASP A 307 -17.85 9.09 11.64
N ALA A 308 -17.69 9.10 10.31
CA ALA A 308 -18.14 10.20 9.45
C ALA A 308 -19.68 10.15 9.22
N GLU A 309 -20.45 10.35 10.30
CA GLU A 309 -21.91 10.16 10.32
C GLU A 309 -22.68 11.08 9.36
N TRP A 310 -22.08 12.17 8.89
CA TRP A 310 -22.66 13.05 7.86
C TRP A 310 -22.73 12.40 6.47
N LEU A 311 -22.07 11.27 6.26
CA LEU A 311 -22.16 10.50 5.02
C LEU A 311 -23.36 9.55 5.09
N ASP A 312 -24.36 9.82 4.25
CA ASP A 312 -25.53 8.96 4.15
C ASP A 312 -25.20 7.66 3.40
N VAL A 313 -25.37 6.54 4.08
CA VAL A 313 -25.02 5.20 3.57
C VAL A 313 -25.90 4.82 2.36
N ASP A 314 -27.20 5.19 2.38
CA ASP A 314 -28.11 4.84 1.27
C ASP A 314 -27.77 5.61 0.00
N THR A 315 -27.39 6.88 0.14
CA THR A 315 -26.89 7.70 -0.97
C THR A 315 -25.60 7.11 -1.56
N ILE A 316 -24.68 6.65 -0.71
CA ILE A 316 -23.44 6.01 -1.17
C ILE A 316 -23.74 4.69 -1.90
N ILE A 317 -24.61 3.84 -1.35
CA ILE A 317 -25.01 2.57 -1.98
C ILE A 317 -25.66 2.86 -3.35
N SER A 318 -26.57 3.84 -3.43
CA SER A 318 -27.18 4.24 -4.70
C SER A 318 -26.14 4.67 -5.74
N SER A 319 -25.09 5.36 -5.30
CA SER A 319 -23.98 5.77 -6.17
C SER A 319 -23.11 4.59 -6.61
N ILE A 320 -22.89 3.61 -5.74
CA ILE A 320 -22.15 2.38 -6.06
C ILE A 320 -22.90 1.53 -7.10
N LEU A 321 -24.23 1.47 -6.97
CA LEU A 321 -25.10 0.66 -7.85
C LEU A 321 -25.46 1.38 -9.16
N ASP A 322 -25.08 2.66 -9.32
CA ASP A 322 -25.32 3.40 -10.55
C ASP A 322 -24.43 2.82 -11.68
N ILE A 323 -25.07 2.29 -12.72
CA ILE A 323 -24.42 1.70 -13.89
C ILE A 323 -23.41 2.61 -14.60
N ARG A 324 -23.54 3.93 -14.40
CA ARG A 324 -22.61 4.94 -14.94
C ARG A 324 -21.30 5.01 -14.17
N ASN A 325 -21.24 4.46 -12.95
CA ASN A 325 -20.06 4.44 -12.11
C ASN A 325 -19.31 3.11 -12.27
N PRO A 326 -18.09 3.10 -12.83
CA PRO A 326 -17.30 1.88 -12.88
C PRO A 326 -17.08 1.29 -11.48
N VAL A 327 -17.13 -0.04 -11.37
CA VAL A 327 -16.94 -0.77 -10.11
C VAL A 327 -15.61 -0.38 -9.43
N THR A 328 -14.54 -0.27 -10.20
CA THR A 328 -13.22 0.17 -9.71
C THR A 328 -13.24 1.55 -9.07
N GLU A 329 -13.95 2.51 -9.68
CA GLU A 329 -14.11 3.85 -9.13
C GLU A 329 -14.99 3.86 -7.87
N SER A 330 -16.04 3.07 -7.84
CA SER A 330 -16.91 2.89 -6.68
C SER A 330 -16.13 2.31 -5.49
N ARG A 331 -15.35 1.26 -5.72
CA ARG A 331 -14.48 0.66 -4.70
C ARG A 331 -13.45 1.67 -4.16
N ARG A 332 -12.80 2.39 -5.06
CA ARG A 332 -11.77 3.38 -4.69
C ARG A 332 -12.36 4.57 -3.92
N LYS A 333 -13.45 5.14 -4.41
CA LYS A 333 -14.04 6.38 -3.86
C LYS A 333 -14.83 6.15 -2.57
N PHE A 334 -15.66 5.09 -2.55
CA PHE A 334 -16.66 4.88 -1.51
C PHE A 334 -16.30 3.76 -0.53
N LEU A 335 -15.46 2.82 -0.94
CA LEU A 335 -14.98 1.76 -0.07
C LEU A 335 -13.51 1.94 0.35
N ASN A 336 -12.85 2.97 -0.19
CA ASN A 336 -11.42 3.27 0.02
C ASN A 336 -10.49 2.09 -0.24
N GLN A 337 -10.93 1.15 -1.09
CA GLN A 337 -10.17 -0.05 -1.43
C GLN A 337 -9.20 0.22 -2.57
N VAL A 338 -7.96 -0.23 -2.42
CA VAL A 338 -6.99 -0.29 -3.51
C VAL A 338 -7.31 -1.52 -4.35
N ASN A 339 -7.93 -1.31 -5.50
CA ASN A 339 -8.30 -2.41 -6.40
C ASN A 339 -7.19 -2.70 -7.40
N ALA A 340 -7.04 -3.98 -7.75
CA ALA A 340 -6.34 -4.36 -8.96
C ALA A 340 -7.07 -3.80 -10.21
N VAL A 341 -6.33 -3.66 -11.29
CA VAL A 341 -6.88 -3.32 -12.61
C VAL A 341 -7.98 -4.35 -12.96
N GLU A 342 -9.05 -3.92 -13.63
CA GLU A 342 -10.14 -4.82 -14.08
C GLU A 342 -9.64 -6.06 -14.85
N ASP A 343 -8.46 -5.95 -15.49
CA ASP A 343 -7.80 -7.02 -16.23
C ASP A 343 -6.77 -7.82 -15.38
N SER A 344 -6.70 -7.63 -14.05
CA SER A 344 -5.70 -8.38 -13.28
C SER A 344 -5.95 -9.87 -13.37
N TRP A 345 -4.87 -10.62 -13.50
CA TRP A 345 -4.90 -12.08 -13.63
C TRP A 345 -5.49 -12.75 -12.39
N ILE A 346 -5.05 -12.35 -11.20
CA ILE A 346 -5.55 -12.81 -9.90
C ILE A 346 -5.95 -11.58 -9.09
N ALA A 347 -7.17 -11.56 -8.58
CA ALA A 347 -7.61 -10.48 -7.73
C ALA A 347 -6.86 -10.50 -6.37
N PRO A 348 -6.54 -9.34 -5.78
CA PRO A 348 -5.85 -9.29 -4.48
C PRO A 348 -6.49 -10.15 -3.41
N ARG A 349 -7.83 -10.16 -3.33
CA ARG A 349 -8.58 -10.96 -2.36
C ARG A 349 -8.41 -12.47 -2.56
N GLU A 350 -8.33 -12.93 -3.81
CA GLU A 350 -8.12 -14.34 -4.14
C GLU A 350 -6.73 -14.79 -3.69
N TRP A 351 -5.72 -13.96 -3.98
CA TRP A 351 -4.37 -14.20 -3.52
C TRP A 351 -4.25 -14.16 -2.00
N ASP A 352 -4.74 -13.08 -1.36
CA ASP A 352 -4.65 -12.90 0.09
C ASP A 352 -5.39 -14.01 0.87
N ALA A 353 -6.42 -14.62 0.28
CA ALA A 353 -7.13 -15.77 0.85
C ALA A 353 -6.31 -17.08 0.87
N CYS A 354 -5.22 -17.14 0.10
CA CYS A 354 -4.26 -18.26 0.10
C CYS A 354 -3.12 -18.06 1.12
N ARG A 355 -3.10 -16.93 1.85
CA ARG A 355 -2.11 -16.67 2.88
C ARG A 355 -2.37 -17.56 4.10
N GLU A 356 -1.35 -18.32 4.50
CA GLU A 356 -1.39 -19.16 5.70
C GLU A 356 -0.48 -18.56 6.79
N LEU A 357 -1.08 -18.03 7.86
CA LEU A 357 -0.36 -17.36 8.94
C LEU A 357 0.51 -18.31 9.78
N SER A 358 0.13 -19.59 9.83
CA SER A 358 0.85 -20.65 10.53
C SER A 358 1.75 -21.46 9.60
N LEU A 359 2.03 -20.96 8.38
CA LEU A 359 2.82 -21.67 7.39
C LEU A 359 4.23 -21.95 7.93
N ARG A 360 4.59 -23.24 8.01
CA ARG A 360 5.94 -23.65 8.36
C ARG A 360 6.95 -23.08 7.34
N PRO A 361 8.00 -22.41 7.78
CA PRO A 361 9.03 -21.91 6.87
C PRO A 361 9.73 -23.09 6.17
N LEU A 362 10.47 -22.78 5.10
CA LEU A 362 11.33 -23.78 4.45
C LEU A 362 12.47 -24.18 5.37
N GLU A 363 12.68 -25.48 5.49
CA GLU A 363 13.77 -26.08 6.26
C GLU A 363 14.77 -26.80 5.38
N LYS A 364 15.98 -26.99 5.90
CA LYS A 364 17.03 -27.75 5.20
C LYS A 364 16.55 -29.16 4.86
N GLY A 365 16.67 -29.53 3.58
CA GLY A 365 16.25 -30.82 3.08
C GLY A 365 14.80 -30.90 2.60
N ASP A 366 14.00 -29.82 2.76
CA ASP A 366 12.67 -29.77 2.18
C ASP A 366 12.72 -30.02 0.67
N ARG A 367 11.77 -30.81 0.20
CA ARG A 367 11.64 -31.09 -1.22
C ARG A 367 10.93 -29.96 -1.92
N VAL A 368 11.63 -29.34 -2.87
CA VAL A 368 11.12 -28.14 -3.56
C VAL A 368 11.30 -28.25 -5.08
N THR A 369 10.48 -27.48 -5.79
CA THR A 369 10.73 -27.11 -7.18
C THR A 369 11.06 -25.62 -7.25
N LEU A 370 11.89 -25.21 -8.20
CA LEU A 370 12.35 -23.84 -8.36
C LEU A 370 11.84 -23.26 -9.68
N GLY A 371 11.42 -21.99 -9.62
CA GLY A 371 11.16 -21.13 -10.76
C GLY A 371 12.11 -19.95 -10.76
N PHE A 372 12.66 -19.62 -11.91
CA PHE A 372 13.58 -18.52 -12.10
C PHE A 372 13.22 -17.73 -13.35
N ASP A 373 13.20 -16.42 -13.21
CA ASP A 373 13.07 -15.44 -14.30
C ASP A 373 14.11 -14.34 -14.08
N GLY A 374 14.93 -14.10 -15.10
CA GLY A 374 16.09 -13.22 -15.01
C GLY A 374 16.10 -12.11 -16.02
N SER A 375 16.42 -10.89 -15.58
CA SER A 375 16.68 -9.73 -16.42
C SER A 375 18.02 -9.10 -16.11
N LYS A 376 18.59 -8.37 -17.08
CA LYS A 376 19.86 -7.67 -16.89
C LYS A 376 19.69 -6.33 -16.17
N SER A 377 18.75 -5.50 -16.62
CA SER A 377 18.67 -4.10 -16.18
C SER A 377 17.26 -3.53 -16.08
N ASN A 378 16.32 -3.96 -16.90
CA ASN A 378 15.01 -3.30 -17.00
C ASN A 378 13.93 -3.94 -16.10
N ASP A 379 14.07 -5.21 -15.78
CA ASP A 379 13.13 -5.97 -14.99
C ASP A 379 13.80 -6.58 -13.77
N TRP A 380 13.01 -7.00 -12.82
CA TRP A 380 13.54 -7.70 -11.67
C TRP A 380 13.99 -9.10 -12.07
N THR A 381 14.89 -9.65 -11.26
CA THR A 381 15.22 -11.08 -11.28
C THR A 381 14.66 -11.70 -10.02
N ALA A 382 14.08 -12.88 -10.13
CA ALA A 382 13.52 -13.56 -8.97
C ALA A 382 13.80 -15.07 -8.99
N LEU A 383 13.89 -15.64 -7.78
CA LEU A 383 13.99 -17.06 -7.53
C LEU A 383 12.92 -17.46 -6.52
N VAL A 384 11.97 -18.29 -6.95
CA VAL A 384 10.85 -18.75 -6.13
C VAL A 384 10.91 -20.26 -5.96
N ALA A 385 10.68 -20.74 -4.74
CA ALA A 385 10.52 -22.15 -4.42
C ALA A 385 9.04 -22.49 -4.20
N CYS A 386 8.64 -23.66 -4.70
CA CYS A 386 7.36 -24.28 -4.37
C CYS A 386 7.64 -25.59 -3.64
N ARG A 387 7.18 -25.72 -2.39
CA ARG A 387 7.31 -26.94 -1.60
C ARG A 387 6.43 -28.04 -2.17
N VAL A 388 6.99 -29.22 -2.38
CA VAL A 388 6.30 -30.32 -3.06
C VAL A 388 5.13 -30.86 -2.24
N GLU A 389 5.27 -30.86 -0.92
CA GLU A 389 4.31 -31.46 0.00
C GLU A 389 2.95 -30.77 -0.01
N ASP A 390 2.91 -29.45 0.07
CA ASP A 390 1.71 -28.66 0.33
C ASP A 390 1.49 -27.51 -0.65
N SER A 391 2.25 -27.41 -1.73
CA SER A 391 2.19 -26.31 -2.71
C SER A 391 2.58 -24.94 -2.15
N ALA A 392 3.23 -24.87 -1.00
CA ALA A 392 3.61 -23.60 -0.38
C ALA A 392 4.68 -22.86 -1.21
N LEU A 393 4.45 -21.59 -1.46
CA LEU A 393 5.32 -20.72 -2.24
C LEU A 393 6.15 -19.81 -1.34
N PHE A 394 7.45 -19.72 -1.67
CA PHE A 394 8.41 -18.88 -0.94
C PHE A 394 9.31 -18.14 -1.92
N VAL A 395 9.44 -16.85 -1.76
CA VAL A 395 10.46 -16.06 -2.49
C VAL A 395 11.80 -16.28 -1.81
N LEU A 396 12.69 -17.01 -2.44
CA LEU A 396 14.04 -17.22 -1.90
C LEU A 396 14.89 -15.96 -2.03
N ARG A 397 14.79 -15.27 -3.17
CA ARG A 397 15.46 -13.99 -3.45
C ARG A 397 14.73 -13.25 -4.58
N ALA A 398 14.81 -11.94 -4.52
CA ALA A 398 14.41 -11.04 -5.60
C ALA A 398 15.39 -9.86 -5.69
N TRP A 399 15.75 -9.47 -6.89
CA TRP A 399 16.72 -8.40 -7.16
C TRP A 399 16.08 -7.30 -7.99
N ASN A 400 16.00 -6.10 -7.39
CA ASN A 400 15.62 -4.90 -8.09
C ASN A 400 16.89 -4.22 -8.64
N PRO A 401 17.06 -4.08 -9.97
CA PRO A 401 18.26 -3.45 -10.54
C PRO A 401 18.49 -2.03 -10.04
N GLU A 402 17.45 -1.26 -9.75
CA GLU A 402 17.57 0.11 -9.22
C GLU A 402 18.33 0.17 -7.88
N ARG A 403 18.23 -0.89 -7.07
CA ARG A 403 18.96 -1.01 -5.79
C ARG A 403 20.41 -1.47 -5.96
N HIS A 404 20.81 -1.82 -7.18
CA HIS A 404 22.11 -2.36 -7.52
C HIS A 404 22.84 -1.55 -8.61
N GLY A 405 22.58 -0.24 -8.66
CA GLY A 405 23.24 0.64 -9.64
C GLY A 405 22.75 0.48 -11.09
N GLY A 406 21.55 -0.05 -11.28
CA GLY A 406 20.90 -0.20 -12.59
C GLY A 406 21.09 -1.57 -13.24
N GLU A 407 21.88 -2.46 -12.65
CA GLU A 407 22.09 -3.83 -13.16
C GLU A 407 21.90 -4.89 -12.04
N VAL A 408 21.34 -6.04 -12.41
CA VAL A 408 21.20 -7.18 -11.48
C VAL A 408 22.57 -7.83 -11.23
N PRO A 409 22.96 -8.03 -9.96
CA PRO A 409 24.26 -8.64 -9.60
C PRO A 409 24.25 -10.15 -9.89
N ARG A 410 24.69 -10.53 -11.07
CA ARG A 410 24.61 -11.94 -11.57
C ARG A 410 25.32 -12.95 -10.71
N GLU A 411 26.43 -12.56 -10.06
CA GLU A 411 27.17 -13.43 -9.13
C GLU A 411 26.35 -13.74 -7.87
N ASP A 412 25.61 -12.75 -7.35
CA ASP A 412 24.72 -12.94 -6.20
C ASP A 412 23.52 -13.85 -6.57
N VAL A 413 22.99 -13.67 -7.80
CA VAL A 413 21.95 -14.56 -8.34
C VAL A 413 22.47 -16.00 -8.45
N HIS A 414 23.69 -16.17 -8.98
CA HIS A 414 24.32 -17.49 -9.05
C HIS A 414 24.50 -18.12 -7.67
N ALA A 415 25.01 -17.34 -6.72
CA ALA A 415 25.21 -17.79 -5.34
C ALA A 415 23.89 -18.23 -4.68
N ALA A 416 22.80 -17.51 -4.91
CA ALA A 416 21.48 -17.85 -4.39
C ALA A 416 20.96 -19.20 -4.96
N VAL A 417 21.11 -19.43 -6.25
CA VAL A 417 20.75 -20.73 -6.87
C VAL A 417 21.60 -21.86 -6.31
N VAL A 418 22.93 -21.66 -6.18
CA VAL A 418 23.83 -22.66 -5.59
C VAL A 418 23.42 -22.96 -4.14
N SER A 419 23.10 -21.95 -3.36
CA SER A 419 22.63 -22.08 -1.98
C SER A 419 21.32 -22.87 -1.89
N ALA A 420 20.36 -22.61 -2.79
CA ALA A 420 19.10 -23.35 -2.84
C ALA A 420 19.34 -24.85 -3.08
N PHE A 421 20.22 -25.21 -4.02
CA PHE A 421 20.60 -26.62 -4.27
C PHE A 421 21.44 -27.25 -3.16
N ALA A 422 22.08 -26.46 -2.32
CA ALA A 422 22.83 -26.97 -1.14
C ALA A 422 21.91 -27.16 0.07
N THR A 423 20.85 -26.35 0.16
CA THR A 423 19.96 -26.31 1.34
C THR A 423 18.80 -27.28 1.19
N TYR A 424 18.20 -27.37 -0.02
CA TYR A 424 16.94 -28.08 -0.26
C TYR A 424 17.13 -29.30 -1.18
N ASP A 425 16.20 -30.26 -1.10
CA ASP A 425 16.09 -31.36 -2.09
C ASP A 425 15.34 -30.80 -3.34
N VAL A 426 16.09 -30.11 -4.20
CA VAL A 426 15.53 -29.54 -5.44
C VAL A 426 15.27 -30.66 -6.43
N VAL A 427 13.98 -30.98 -6.65
CA VAL A 427 13.58 -32.10 -7.55
C VAL A 427 13.36 -31.65 -9.00
N ALA A 428 13.06 -30.38 -9.23
CA ALA A 428 12.94 -29.77 -10.55
C ALA A 428 13.27 -28.28 -10.49
N MET A 429 13.74 -27.72 -11.61
CA MET A 429 13.91 -26.28 -11.78
C MET A 429 13.49 -25.91 -13.20
N ARG A 430 12.72 -24.81 -13.32
CA ARG A 430 12.40 -24.15 -14.58
C ARG A 430 12.96 -22.75 -14.57
N ALA A 431 13.93 -22.50 -15.46
CA ALA A 431 14.59 -21.20 -15.59
C ALA A 431 14.34 -20.62 -16.98
N ASP A 432 13.73 -19.42 -17.06
CA ASP A 432 13.73 -18.69 -18.33
C ASP A 432 15.15 -18.32 -18.72
N VAL A 433 15.42 -18.42 -20.02
CA VAL A 433 16.81 -18.32 -20.52
C VAL A 433 17.20 -16.91 -20.90
N LYS A 434 16.23 -16.02 -21.12
CA LYS A 434 16.50 -14.67 -21.61
C LYS A 434 17.47 -13.92 -20.68
N GLU A 435 18.57 -13.42 -21.24
CA GLU A 435 19.62 -12.64 -20.56
C GLU A 435 20.47 -13.40 -19.52
N PHE A 436 20.14 -14.66 -19.21
CA PHE A 436 20.85 -15.53 -18.26
C PHE A 436 21.34 -16.86 -18.89
N GLU A 437 21.42 -16.93 -20.22
CA GLU A 437 21.73 -18.15 -20.96
C GLU A 437 22.95 -18.91 -20.40
N ALA A 438 24.08 -18.22 -20.21
CA ALA A 438 25.32 -18.84 -19.71
C ALA A 438 25.17 -19.43 -18.29
N TYR A 439 24.42 -18.77 -17.41
CA TYR A 439 24.18 -19.28 -16.07
C TYR A 439 23.18 -20.45 -16.06
N VAL A 440 22.15 -20.39 -16.89
CA VAL A 440 21.18 -21.48 -17.05
C VAL A 440 21.90 -22.74 -17.57
N ASP A 441 22.85 -22.60 -18.50
CA ASP A 441 23.66 -23.72 -19.00
C ASP A 441 24.57 -24.26 -17.89
N LEU A 442 25.26 -23.40 -17.15
CA LEU A 442 26.10 -23.79 -16.01
C LEU A 442 25.28 -24.51 -14.93
N TRP A 443 24.07 -24.06 -14.60
CA TRP A 443 23.21 -24.73 -13.64
C TRP A 443 22.72 -26.08 -14.15
N GLY A 444 22.41 -26.18 -15.44
CA GLY A 444 22.04 -27.43 -16.10
C GLY A 444 23.14 -28.49 -16.01
N GLU A 445 24.39 -28.11 -16.29
CA GLU A 445 25.57 -28.99 -16.18
C GLU A 445 25.82 -29.40 -14.72
N ARG A 446 25.84 -28.42 -13.81
CA ARG A 446 26.20 -28.63 -12.40
C ARG A 446 25.15 -29.44 -11.62
N PHE A 447 23.87 -29.16 -11.83
CA PHE A 447 22.77 -29.69 -11.01
C PHE A 447 21.89 -30.71 -11.72
N GLY A 448 21.99 -30.85 -13.04
CA GLY A 448 21.09 -31.68 -13.82
C GLY A 448 21.01 -33.16 -13.41
N ARG A 449 22.09 -33.70 -12.81
CA ARG A 449 22.09 -35.08 -12.28
C ARG A 449 21.28 -35.23 -10.98
N LYS A 450 21.10 -34.15 -10.22
CA LYS A 450 20.32 -34.15 -8.98
C LYS A 450 18.80 -34.05 -9.25
N LEU A 451 18.40 -33.49 -10.38
CA LEU A 451 17.00 -33.30 -10.71
C LEU A 451 16.31 -34.61 -11.05
N LYS A 452 15.13 -34.80 -10.47
CA LYS A 452 14.25 -35.94 -10.71
C LYS A 452 13.33 -35.73 -11.91
N LEU A 453 12.95 -34.48 -12.15
CA LEU A 453 12.26 -34.01 -13.33
C LEU A 453 13.13 -33.03 -14.09
N LYS A 454 13.34 -33.25 -15.37
CA LYS A 454 14.11 -32.37 -16.26
C LYS A 454 13.18 -31.51 -17.09
N SER A 455 13.46 -30.22 -17.15
CA SER A 455 12.70 -29.27 -17.94
C SER A 455 12.84 -29.49 -19.45
N ASP A 456 14.05 -29.83 -19.90
CA ASP A 456 14.39 -30.11 -21.28
C ASP A 456 15.39 -31.27 -21.39
N ALA A 457 15.41 -31.96 -22.53
CA ALA A 457 16.29 -33.12 -22.74
C ALA A 457 17.77 -32.72 -22.85
N LYS A 458 18.05 -31.53 -23.42
CA LYS A 458 19.42 -31.01 -23.63
C LYS A 458 19.91 -30.23 -22.42
N ASN A 459 19.04 -29.46 -21.78
CA ASN A 459 19.37 -28.72 -20.58
C ASN A 459 18.26 -28.91 -19.51
N PRO A 460 18.58 -29.62 -18.40
CA PRO A 460 17.56 -30.06 -17.43
C PRO A 460 16.88 -28.93 -16.62
N VAL A 461 17.39 -27.70 -16.66
CA VAL A 461 16.78 -26.55 -15.95
C VAL A 461 16.15 -25.53 -16.93
N ARG A 462 16.48 -25.62 -18.21
CA ARG A 462 16.08 -24.65 -19.24
C ARG A 462 14.57 -24.70 -19.53
N PHE A 463 13.90 -23.56 -19.42
CA PHE A 463 12.52 -23.39 -19.82
C PHE A 463 12.38 -22.09 -20.65
N ASP A 464 12.67 -22.19 -21.96
CA ASP A 464 12.53 -21.03 -22.86
C ASP A 464 11.04 -20.73 -23.09
N MET A 465 10.51 -19.72 -22.42
CA MET A 465 9.11 -19.33 -22.51
C MET A 465 8.70 -18.91 -23.93
N ARG A 466 9.64 -18.41 -24.76
CA ARG A 466 9.35 -18.02 -26.16
C ARG A 466 9.06 -19.23 -27.05
N GLY A 467 9.73 -20.34 -26.80
CA GLY A 467 9.54 -21.62 -27.51
C GLY A 467 8.44 -22.49 -26.92
N ARG A 468 8.12 -22.30 -25.63
CA ARG A 468 7.18 -23.15 -24.87
C ARG A 468 5.94 -22.36 -24.41
N LYS A 469 5.41 -21.50 -25.29
CA LYS A 469 4.28 -20.62 -24.98
C LYS A 469 3.03 -21.37 -24.51
N LYS A 470 2.73 -22.53 -25.13
CA LYS A 470 1.58 -23.37 -24.75
C LYS A 470 1.77 -23.96 -23.35
N ASP A 471 2.96 -24.50 -23.07
CA ASP A 471 3.24 -25.11 -21.77
C ASP A 471 3.18 -24.09 -20.64
N PHE A 472 3.66 -22.86 -20.91
CA PHE A 472 3.57 -21.76 -19.94
C PHE A 472 2.12 -21.31 -19.74
N ALA A 473 1.32 -21.17 -20.80
CA ALA A 473 -0.10 -20.82 -20.69
C ALA A 473 -0.89 -21.87 -19.87
N LEU A 474 -0.65 -23.15 -20.09
CA LEU A 474 -1.24 -24.22 -19.28
C LEU A 474 -0.82 -24.15 -17.81
N ALA A 475 0.44 -23.79 -17.53
CA ALA A 475 0.91 -23.59 -16.15
C ALA A 475 0.27 -22.37 -15.50
N VAL A 476 0.03 -21.30 -16.26
CA VAL A 476 -0.69 -20.08 -15.81
C VAL A 476 -2.13 -20.39 -15.41
N GLU A 477 -2.84 -21.17 -16.24
CA GLU A 477 -4.21 -21.59 -15.96
C GLU A 477 -4.28 -22.50 -14.73
N ALA A 478 -3.44 -23.54 -14.67
CA ALA A 478 -3.39 -24.44 -13.52
C ALA A 478 -3.02 -23.71 -12.21
N PHE A 479 -2.20 -22.66 -12.28
CA PHE A 479 -1.88 -21.83 -11.12
C PHE A 479 -3.08 -20.98 -10.70
N TYR A 480 -3.79 -20.39 -11.65
CA TYR A 480 -5.02 -19.64 -11.38
C TYR A 480 -6.07 -20.50 -10.69
N ASP A 481 -6.33 -21.69 -11.22
CA ASP A 481 -7.27 -22.65 -10.63
C ASP A 481 -6.87 -23.02 -9.20
N ALA A 482 -5.56 -23.26 -8.96
CA ALA A 482 -5.05 -23.58 -7.62
C ALA A 482 -5.22 -22.43 -6.62
N VAL A 483 -5.16 -21.17 -7.06
CA VAL A 483 -5.46 -20.01 -6.24
C VAL A 483 -6.96 -19.92 -5.92
N VAL A 484 -7.83 -20.08 -6.92
CA VAL A 484 -9.28 -20.05 -6.74
C VAL A 484 -9.74 -21.17 -5.81
N GLU A 485 -9.20 -22.38 -5.98
CA GLU A 485 -9.47 -23.56 -5.15
C GLU A 485 -8.74 -23.54 -3.79
N ARG A 486 -7.84 -22.54 -3.56
CA ARG A 486 -7.00 -22.43 -2.35
C ARG A 486 -6.15 -23.68 -2.08
N THR A 487 -5.67 -24.32 -3.13
CA THR A 487 -4.77 -25.47 -3.06
C THR A 487 -3.29 -25.09 -3.11
N VAL A 488 -3.01 -23.81 -3.38
CA VAL A 488 -1.71 -23.16 -3.20
C VAL A 488 -1.76 -22.28 -1.96
N VAL A 489 -0.67 -22.24 -1.20
CA VAL A 489 -0.53 -21.39 -0.01
C VAL A 489 0.76 -20.57 -0.07
N HIS A 490 0.84 -19.48 0.68
CA HIS A 490 2.03 -18.64 0.72
C HIS A 490 2.21 -17.96 2.09
N ASP A 491 3.43 -17.52 2.40
CA ASP A 491 3.84 -16.86 3.65
C ASP A 491 3.39 -15.38 3.76
N GLY A 492 2.80 -14.83 2.70
CA GLY A 492 2.40 -13.42 2.64
C GLY A 492 3.51 -12.50 2.16
N ASN A 493 4.55 -13.03 1.51
CA ASN A 493 5.66 -12.24 0.98
C ASN A 493 5.15 -11.05 0.13
N PRO A 494 5.50 -9.80 0.45
CA PRO A 494 4.96 -8.60 -0.20
C PRO A 494 5.42 -8.45 -1.65
N ILE A 495 6.62 -8.92 -2.01
CA ILE A 495 7.12 -8.88 -3.38
C ILE A 495 6.28 -9.82 -4.25
N LEU A 496 6.08 -11.05 -3.80
CA LEU A 496 5.26 -12.01 -4.55
C LEU A 496 3.83 -11.51 -4.72
N ARG A 497 3.22 -11.01 -3.64
CA ARG A 497 1.87 -10.42 -3.69
C ARG A 497 1.79 -9.31 -4.72
N ARG A 498 2.71 -8.35 -4.69
CA ARG A 498 2.75 -7.22 -5.64
C ARG A 498 2.87 -7.70 -7.08
N HIS A 499 3.78 -8.63 -7.37
CA HIS A 499 4.00 -9.14 -8.72
C HIS A 499 2.82 -9.97 -9.25
N ILE A 500 2.13 -10.72 -8.39
CA ILE A 500 0.89 -11.45 -8.73
C ILE A 500 -0.23 -10.47 -9.11
N VAL A 501 -0.46 -9.46 -8.26
CA VAL A 501 -1.51 -8.45 -8.48
C VAL A 501 -1.23 -7.57 -9.71
N ASN A 502 0.04 -7.34 -10.04
CA ASN A 502 0.45 -6.59 -11.22
C ASN A 502 0.26 -7.34 -12.55
N ALA A 503 0.19 -8.66 -12.49
CA ALA A 503 0.04 -9.47 -13.69
C ALA A 503 -1.37 -9.32 -14.28
N VAL A 504 -1.45 -9.18 -15.60
CA VAL A 504 -2.71 -9.12 -16.34
C VAL A 504 -2.80 -10.28 -17.31
N ARG A 505 -4.02 -10.70 -17.63
CA ARG A 505 -4.27 -11.72 -18.65
C ARG A 505 -3.89 -11.19 -20.03
N ARG A 506 -3.23 -12.02 -20.81
CA ARG A 506 -2.84 -11.74 -22.19
C ARG A 506 -3.34 -12.85 -23.11
N PRO A 507 -4.02 -12.51 -24.21
CA PRO A 507 -4.48 -13.52 -25.16
C PRO A 507 -3.30 -14.30 -25.76
N THR A 508 -3.54 -15.54 -26.09
CA THR A 508 -2.61 -16.39 -26.84
C THR A 508 -3.22 -16.79 -28.18
N ASN A 509 -2.42 -17.38 -29.06
CA ASN A 509 -2.92 -17.96 -30.31
C ASN A 509 -3.53 -19.37 -30.11
N TYR A 510 -3.66 -19.83 -28.87
CA TYR A 510 -4.25 -21.12 -28.52
C TYR A 510 -5.66 -20.87 -28.02
N GLU A 511 -6.60 -21.66 -28.53
CA GLU A 511 -8.00 -21.59 -28.16
C GLU A 511 -8.15 -21.81 -26.64
N ASP A 512 -8.94 -20.96 -25.98
CA ASP A 512 -9.23 -20.98 -24.54
C ASP A 512 -8.03 -20.82 -23.58
N LEU A 513 -6.81 -20.54 -24.09
CA LEU A 513 -5.64 -20.31 -23.24
C LEU A 513 -5.22 -18.85 -23.25
N TYR A 514 -4.84 -18.38 -22.08
CA TYR A 514 -4.21 -17.07 -21.89
C TYR A 514 -2.85 -17.22 -21.21
N THR A 515 -2.05 -16.18 -21.28
CA THR A 515 -0.79 -16.05 -20.53
C THR A 515 -0.85 -14.83 -19.62
N ILE A 516 0.19 -14.59 -18.86
CA ILE A 516 0.33 -13.39 -18.04
C ILE A 516 1.36 -12.44 -18.64
N GLY A 517 1.14 -11.15 -18.40
CA GLY A 517 2.03 -10.09 -18.86
C GLY A 517 1.83 -8.81 -18.06
N LYS A 518 2.65 -7.80 -18.34
CA LYS A 518 2.47 -6.45 -17.81
C LYS A 518 1.29 -5.77 -18.46
N ALA A 519 0.64 -4.82 -17.77
CA ALA A 519 -0.50 -4.08 -18.30
C ALA A 519 -0.20 -3.37 -19.63
N THR A 520 0.98 -2.78 -19.77
CA THR A 520 1.53 -2.25 -21.02
C THR A 520 2.97 -2.71 -21.17
N LYS A 521 3.53 -2.63 -22.41
CA LYS A 521 4.91 -3.06 -22.66
C LYS A 521 5.94 -2.25 -21.86
N ASP A 522 5.65 -0.98 -21.63
CA ASP A 522 6.51 -0.03 -20.90
C ASP A 522 6.09 0.14 -19.44
N SER A 523 5.18 -0.71 -18.95
CA SER A 523 4.72 -0.68 -17.56
C SER A 523 5.89 -0.93 -16.60
N LYS A 524 6.04 -0.06 -15.63
CA LYS A 524 6.99 -0.24 -14.51
C LYS A 524 6.52 -1.32 -13.52
N ARG A 525 5.27 -1.76 -13.64
CA ARG A 525 4.74 -2.87 -12.82
C ARG A 525 5.46 -4.15 -13.13
N LYS A 526 6.18 -4.64 -12.15
CA LYS A 526 6.95 -5.88 -12.26
C LYS A 526 6.09 -7.10 -11.96
N ILE A 527 6.34 -8.19 -12.71
CA ILE A 527 5.61 -9.46 -12.59
C ILE A 527 6.56 -10.66 -12.46
N ASP A 528 7.85 -10.43 -12.39
CA ASP A 528 8.90 -11.45 -12.50
C ASP A 528 8.78 -12.55 -11.43
N ALA A 529 8.48 -12.18 -10.16
CA ALA A 529 8.24 -13.17 -9.11
C ALA A 529 6.94 -13.98 -9.35
N ALA A 530 5.93 -13.40 -10.02
CA ALA A 530 4.73 -14.14 -10.41
C ALA A 530 5.04 -15.17 -11.49
N VAL A 531 5.85 -14.80 -12.49
CA VAL A 531 6.35 -15.73 -13.51
C VAL A 531 7.12 -16.88 -12.85
N CYS A 532 8.04 -16.58 -11.92
CA CYS A 532 8.77 -17.58 -11.16
C CYS A 532 7.84 -18.52 -10.35
N ALA A 533 6.80 -17.99 -9.72
CA ALA A 533 5.82 -18.78 -8.98
C ALA A 533 5.08 -19.76 -9.89
N VAL A 534 4.64 -19.30 -11.08
CA VAL A 534 4.01 -20.17 -12.11
C VAL A 534 4.97 -21.25 -12.57
N LEU A 535 6.23 -20.91 -12.84
CA LEU A 535 7.25 -21.90 -13.27
C LEU A 535 7.53 -22.94 -12.18
N ALA A 536 7.69 -22.53 -10.91
CA ALA A 536 7.90 -23.42 -9.78
C ALA A 536 6.71 -24.35 -9.55
N PHE A 537 5.51 -23.78 -9.50
CA PHE A 537 4.26 -24.53 -9.31
C PHE A 537 4.00 -25.51 -10.46
N GLY A 538 4.15 -25.08 -11.71
CA GLY A 538 4.01 -25.93 -12.88
C GLY A 538 5.00 -27.10 -12.88
N ALA A 539 6.26 -26.87 -12.45
CA ALA A 539 7.24 -27.94 -12.28
C ALA A 539 6.82 -28.93 -11.18
N ARG A 540 6.24 -28.44 -10.08
CA ARG A 540 5.69 -29.29 -9.01
C ARG A 540 4.52 -30.13 -9.51
N GLN A 541 3.57 -29.53 -10.21
CA GLN A 541 2.42 -30.26 -10.77
C GLN A 541 2.89 -31.43 -11.66
N GLU A 542 3.80 -31.16 -12.58
CA GLU A 542 4.35 -32.20 -13.46
C GLU A 542 5.11 -33.27 -12.66
N PHE A 543 5.89 -32.88 -11.66
CA PHE A 543 6.62 -33.82 -10.80
C PHE A 543 5.68 -34.75 -10.03
N VAL A 544 4.62 -34.21 -9.42
CA VAL A 544 3.64 -34.99 -8.63
C VAL A 544 2.81 -35.92 -9.53
N THR A 545 2.45 -35.48 -10.73
CA THR A 545 1.64 -36.28 -11.67
C THR A 545 2.46 -37.30 -12.47
N SER A 546 3.79 -37.19 -12.48
CA SER A 546 4.64 -38.11 -13.25
C SER A 546 4.52 -39.53 -12.77
N LYS A 547 4.45 -40.52 -13.73
CA LYS A 547 4.33 -41.93 -13.43
C LYS A 547 5.47 -42.49 -12.58
N LYS A 548 6.66 -41.85 -12.58
CA LYS A 548 7.83 -42.22 -11.78
C LYS A 548 7.64 -42.03 -10.27
N ASN A 549 6.66 -41.22 -9.84
CA ASN A 549 6.40 -40.97 -8.42
C ASN A 549 5.23 -41.76 -7.84
N ARG A 550 4.38 -42.40 -8.66
CA ARG A 550 3.25 -43.21 -8.18
C ARG A 550 3.65 -44.46 -7.38
N GLY A 551 4.95 -44.82 -7.34
CA GLY A 551 5.44 -45.97 -6.59
C GLY A 551 6.01 -45.68 -5.19
N ARG A 552 6.06 -44.42 -4.75
CA ARG A 552 6.53 -44.05 -3.39
C ARG A 552 5.51 -43.09 -2.79
N GLY A 553 4.62 -43.65 -1.99
CA GLY A 553 3.44 -42.99 -1.41
C GLY A 553 3.65 -41.53 -0.99
N VAL A 554 3.22 -40.61 -1.85
CA VAL A 554 2.87 -39.25 -1.45
C VAL A 554 1.39 -39.30 -1.12
N VAL A 555 1.06 -39.29 0.16
CA VAL A 555 -0.34 -39.11 0.62
C VAL A 555 -0.68 -37.66 0.35
N ILE A 556 -1.49 -37.42 -0.67
CA ILE A 556 -2.14 -36.13 -0.87
C ILE A 556 -3.30 -36.10 0.14
N LEU A 557 -3.13 -35.37 1.23
CA LEU A 557 -4.27 -35.03 2.10
C LEU A 557 -5.20 -34.12 1.28
N LYS A 558 -6.42 -34.60 1.06
CA LYS A 558 -7.53 -33.84 0.47
C LYS A 558 -8.06 -32.81 1.44
#